data_3c8a80465a4324d9f9fad55172fde71a
#
_entry.id   3c8a80465a4324d9f9fad55172fde71a
#
_cell.length_a   1.000
_cell.length_b   1.000
_cell.length_c   1.000
_cell.angle_alpha   90.00
_cell.angle_beta   90.00
_cell.angle_gamma   90.00
#
_symmetry.space_group_name_H-M   'P 1'
#
loop_
_entity.id
_entity.type
_entity.pdbx_description
1 polymer ?
#
loop_
_entity_poly.entity_id
_entity_poly.type
_entity_poly.pdbx_seq_one_letter_code
_entity_poly.pdbx_strand_id
1 'polypeptide(L)'
;PMASIVYQGVGLVFWIVVLVVVIRWMSDVSESNERAQARAERLVETGGESMSFMTTWEGNSYWLSPTGKSAVAYRVLNGIALTCTGPFGEPSEWMDDLTGFTQYCVERSLSPVFYSVHREQRDALLEAGWSSIEVGSEMVVDPRGWKTTGKKWQDVRTAINKAKRDGVTDVQS
;
A
#
# COMPACT_ATOMS: atom_id res chain seq x y z
N PRO A 1 -51.42 -1.38 -27.75
CA PRO A 1 -50.72 -0.26 -27.09
C PRO A 1 -50.40 -0.53 -25.61
N MET A 2 -51.30 -1.19 -24.83
CA MET A 2 -51.07 -1.45 -23.39
C MET A 2 -49.88 -2.36 -23.12
N ALA A 3 -49.67 -3.43 -23.89
CA ALA A 3 -48.53 -4.35 -23.68
C ALA A 3 -47.18 -3.65 -23.80
N SER A 4 -47.01 -2.73 -24.73
CA SER A 4 -45.77 -1.95 -24.90
C SER A 4 -45.44 -1.09 -23.70
N ILE A 5 -46.43 -0.47 -23.07
CA ILE A 5 -46.26 0.37 -21.88
C ILE A 5 -45.84 -0.48 -20.67
N VAL A 6 -46.41 -1.68 -20.55
CA VAL A 6 -46.03 -2.61 -19.46
C VAL A 6 -44.57 -3.09 -19.61
N TYR A 7 -44.16 -3.46 -20.82
CA TYR A 7 -42.78 -3.88 -21.07
C TYR A 7 -41.75 -2.75 -20.83
N GLN A 8 -42.08 -1.52 -21.24
CA GLN A 8 -41.25 -0.37 -21.00
C GLN A 8 -41.15 -0.05 -19.49
N GLY A 9 -42.29 -0.16 -18.77
CA GLY A 9 -42.28 0.03 -17.29
C GLY A 9 -41.45 -1.01 -16.55
N VAL A 10 -41.59 -2.29 -16.91
CA VAL A 10 -40.76 -3.37 -16.32
C VAL A 10 -39.30 -3.18 -16.63
N GLY A 11 -38.94 -2.79 -17.86
CA GLY A 11 -37.56 -2.51 -18.23
C GLY A 11 -36.95 -1.36 -17.42
N LEU A 12 -37.70 -0.29 -17.22
CA LEU A 12 -37.27 0.86 -16.45
C LEU A 12 -37.04 0.50 -14.97
N VAL A 13 -37.96 -0.23 -14.36
CA VAL A 13 -37.82 -0.71 -12.97
C VAL A 13 -36.62 -1.62 -12.83
N PHE A 14 -36.37 -2.54 -13.76
CA PHE A 14 -35.20 -3.40 -13.77
C PHE A 14 -33.90 -2.57 -13.76
N TRP A 15 -33.77 -1.58 -14.64
CA TRP A 15 -32.61 -0.73 -14.71
C TRP A 15 -32.40 0.13 -13.46
N ILE A 16 -33.47 0.62 -12.83
CA ILE A 16 -33.40 1.33 -11.56
C ILE A 16 -32.87 0.41 -10.47
N VAL A 17 -33.37 -0.83 -10.38
CA VAL A 17 -32.89 -1.81 -9.38
C VAL A 17 -31.41 -2.13 -9.60
N VAL A 18 -31.00 -2.38 -10.85
CA VAL A 18 -29.57 -2.61 -11.17
C VAL A 18 -28.72 -1.41 -10.75
N LEU A 19 -29.14 -0.19 -11.08
CA LEU A 19 -28.43 1.03 -10.73
C LEU A 19 -28.29 1.18 -9.21
N VAL A 20 -29.36 0.96 -8.45
CA VAL A 20 -29.35 1.02 -6.98
C VAL A 20 -28.39 -0.03 -6.39
N VAL A 21 -28.42 -1.26 -6.92
CA VAL A 21 -27.52 -2.33 -6.46
C VAL A 21 -26.06 -1.96 -6.74
N VAL A 22 -25.76 -1.44 -7.92
CA VAL A 22 -24.40 -1.01 -8.30
C VAL A 22 -23.93 0.15 -7.41
N ILE A 23 -24.79 1.16 -7.18
CA ILE A 23 -24.43 2.30 -6.31
C ILE A 23 -24.16 1.83 -4.88
N ARG A 24 -25.01 0.96 -4.32
CA ARG A 24 -24.78 0.41 -2.97
C ARG A 24 -23.50 -0.39 -2.89
N TRP A 25 -23.24 -1.26 -3.86
CA TRP A 25 -22.01 -2.03 -3.93
C TRP A 25 -20.76 -1.12 -3.99
N MET A 26 -20.79 -0.07 -4.81
CA MET A 26 -19.69 0.90 -4.89
C MET A 26 -19.50 1.66 -3.57
N SER A 27 -20.58 2.03 -2.89
CA SER A 27 -20.51 2.72 -1.60
C SER A 27 -19.93 1.82 -0.51
N ASP A 28 -20.36 0.55 -0.45
CA ASP A 28 -19.84 -0.43 0.53
C ASP A 28 -18.34 -0.70 0.31
N VAL A 29 -17.88 -0.77 -0.94
CA VAL A 29 -16.45 -0.94 -1.28
C VAL A 29 -15.64 0.29 -0.86
N SER A 30 -16.16 1.51 -1.08
CA SER A 30 -15.48 2.74 -0.69
C SER A 30 -15.34 2.84 0.83
N GLU A 31 -16.41 2.61 1.57
CA GLU A 31 -16.40 2.67 3.04
C GLU A 31 -15.48 1.60 3.67
N SER A 32 -15.44 0.39 3.09
CA SER A 32 -14.54 -0.66 3.55
C SER A 32 -13.07 -0.30 3.32
N ASN A 33 -12.75 0.38 2.22
CA ASN A 33 -11.40 0.80 1.90
C ASN A 33 -10.92 1.94 2.81
N GLU A 34 -11.75 2.92 3.11
CA GLU A 34 -11.44 4.00 4.06
C GLU A 34 -11.14 3.47 5.46
N ARG A 35 -11.94 2.51 5.95
CA ARG A 35 -11.70 1.86 7.24
C ARG A 35 -10.40 1.06 7.24
N ALA A 36 -10.11 0.36 6.16
CA ALA A 36 -8.86 -0.39 6.01
C ALA A 36 -7.65 0.55 5.96
N GLN A 37 -7.75 1.68 5.26
CA GLN A 37 -6.71 2.70 5.22
C GLN A 37 -6.44 3.31 6.60
N ALA A 38 -7.48 3.75 7.31
CA ALA A 38 -7.34 4.29 8.66
C ALA A 38 -6.74 3.27 9.66
N ARG A 39 -6.96 1.97 9.42
CA ARG A 39 -6.31 0.92 10.21
C ARG A 39 -4.85 0.75 9.80
N ALA A 40 -4.54 0.78 8.52
CA ALA A 40 -3.18 0.70 8.00
C ALA A 40 -2.30 1.84 8.55
N GLU A 41 -2.80 3.08 8.58
CA GLU A 41 -2.10 4.22 9.16
C GLU A 41 -1.65 3.97 10.60
N ARG A 42 -2.53 3.42 11.44
CA ARG A 42 -2.19 3.05 12.83
C ARG A 42 -1.19 1.91 12.92
N LEU A 43 -1.25 0.94 12.01
CA LEU A 43 -0.33 -0.19 11.99
C LEU A 43 1.07 0.25 11.57
N VAL A 44 1.20 1.19 10.64
CA VAL A 44 2.50 1.77 10.25
C VAL A 44 3.18 2.46 11.44
N GLU A 45 2.41 3.14 12.30
CA GLU A 45 2.94 3.77 13.51
C GLU A 45 3.41 2.74 14.55
N THR A 46 2.80 1.54 14.58
CA THR A 46 3.16 0.46 15.50
C THR A 46 4.45 -0.24 15.08
N GLY A 47 4.60 -0.50 13.80
CA GLY A 47 5.79 -1.14 13.24
C GLY A 47 5.80 -0.96 11.73
N GLY A 48 6.74 -0.17 11.28
CA GLY A 48 6.96 0.12 9.88
C GLY A 48 8.35 0.67 9.67
N GLU A 49 8.74 0.75 8.43
CA GLU A 49 10.02 1.24 7.99
C GLU A 49 9.88 2.52 7.19
N SER A 50 10.99 3.08 6.73
CA SER A 50 10.99 4.34 5.99
C SER A 50 10.03 4.34 4.79
N MET A 51 9.94 3.20 4.09
CA MET A 51 9.05 3.04 2.95
C MET A 51 7.60 2.69 3.34
N SER A 52 7.34 2.28 4.58
CA SER A 52 6.01 1.83 5.01
C SER A 52 4.95 2.94 4.95
N PHE A 53 5.35 4.21 5.04
CA PHE A 53 4.43 5.32 4.85
C PHE A 53 3.84 5.38 3.42
N MET A 54 4.49 4.80 2.42
CA MET A 54 3.91 4.68 1.06
C MET A 54 2.69 3.75 1.05
N THR A 55 2.55 2.89 2.05
CA THR A 55 1.39 2.00 2.18
C THR A 55 0.11 2.77 2.47
N THR A 56 0.18 3.97 3.03
CA THR A 56 -0.97 4.83 3.34
C THR A 56 -1.46 5.66 2.14
N TRP A 57 -0.76 5.61 1.00
CA TRP A 57 -1.15 6.37 -0.18
C TRP A 57 -2.48 5.87 -0.77
N GLU A 58 -3.23 6.81 -1.30
CA GLU A 58 -4.51 6.54 -1.95
C GLU A 58 -4.39 5.50 -3.09
N GLY A 59 -5.38 4.64 -3.21
CA GLY A 59 -5.46 3.61 -4.25
C GLY A 59 -4.79 2.29 -3.87
N ASN A 60 -4.26 2.16 -2.65
CA ASN A 60 -3.82 0.87 -2.13
C ASN A 60 -5.02 0.05 -1.61
N SER A 61 -4.94 -1.26 -1.80
CA SER A 61 -5.77 -2.24 -1.11
C SER A 61 -4.99 -2.85 0.03
N TYR A 62 -5.69 -3.37 1.04
CA TYR A 62 -5.04 -3.92 2.24
C TYR A 62 -5.51 -5.34 2.49
N TRP A 63 -4.55 -6.22 2.72
CA TRP A 63 -4.78 -7.48 3.38
C TRP A 63 -4.41 -7.30 4.85
N LEU A 64 -5.32 -7.64 5.74
CA LEU A 64 -5.09 -7.61 7.19
C LEU A 64 -4.80 -9.03 7.66
N SER A 65 -3.82 -9.17 8.55
CA SER A 65 -3.55 -10.45 9.20
C SER A 65 -4.78 -10.97 9.96
N PRO A 66 -4.90 -12.27 10.19
CA PRO A 66 -5.99 -12.84 10.97
C PRO A 66 -6.11 -12.26 12.39
N THR A 67 -5.00 -11.83 12.98
CA THR A 67 -4.96 -11.18 14.29
C THR A 67 -5.33 -9.70 14.20
N GLY A 68 -5.21 -9.12 13.02
CA GLY A 68 -5.43 -7.72 12.74
C GLY A 68 -4.37 -6.78 13.31
N LYS A 69 -3.20 -7.30 13.69
CA LYS A 69 -2.07 -6.52 14.22
C LYS A 69 -1.05 -6.14 13.16
N SER A 70 -1.15 -6.73 11.99
CA SER A 70 -0.29 -6.46 10.84
C SER A 70 -1.09 -6.43 9.54
N ALA A 71 -0.48 -5.93 8.49
CA ALA A 71 -1.12 -5.81 7.18
C ALA A 71 -0.08 -5.84 6.05
N VAL A 72 -0.58 -6.10 4.83
CA VAL A 72 0.15 -5.93 3.57
C VAL A 72 -0.65 -4.99 2.67
N ALA A 73 -0.04 -3.90 2.25
CA ALA A 73 -0.61 -2.99 1.25
C ALA A 73 -0.20 -3.40 -0.15
N TYR A 74 -1.16 -3.48 -1.06
CA TYR A 74 -0.90 -3.94 -2.43
C TYR A 74 -1.80 -3.24 -3.44
N ARG A 75 -1.41 -3.32 -4.71
CA ARG A 75 -2.23 -2.91 -5.86
C ARG A 75 -2.37 -4.08 -6.83
N VAL A 76 -3.53 -4.22 -7.43
CA VAL A 76 -3.76 -5.24 -8.45
C VAL A 76 -3.65 -4.63 -9.84
N LEU A 77 -2.75 -5.16 -10.64
CA LEU A 77 -2.51 -4.79 -12.03
C LEU A 77 -2.42 -6.07 -12.87
N ASN A 78 -3.35 -6.26 -13.80
CA ASN A 78 -3.34 -7.39 -14.74
C ASN A 78 -3.16 -8.77 -14.07
N GLY A 79 -3.82 -9.00 -12.93
CA GLY A 79 -3.72 -10.25 -12.19
C GLY A 79 -2.47 -10.38 -11.29
N ILE A 80 -1.65 -9.32 -11.21
CA ILE A 80 -0.50 -9.25 -10.31
C ILE A 80 -0.91 -8.43 -9.09
N ALA A 81 -0.70 -8.97 -7.89
CA ALA A 81 -0.81 -8.25 -6.64
C ALA A 81 0.59 -7.73 -6.23
N LEU A 82 0.89 -6.49 -6.60
CA LEU A 82 2.15 -5.83 -6.30
C LEU A 82 2.07 -5.17 -4.93
N THR A 83 2.92 -5.54 -3.98
CA THR A 83 2.97 -4.89 -2.67
C THR A 83 3.73 -3.57 -2.74
N CYS A 84 3.41 -2.66 -1.83
CA CYS A 84 4.14 -1.38 -1.70
C CYS A 84 5.44 -1.54 -0.92
N THR A 85 5.44 -2.45 0.05
CA THR A 85 6.59 -2.88 0.88
C THR A 85 6.34 -4.32 1.32
N GLY A 86 7.17 -4.85 2.23
CA GLY A 86 6.82 -6.04 3.01
C GLY A 86 5.62 -5.79 3.96
N PRO A 87 5.26 -6.78 4.80
CA PRO A 87 4.30 -6.60 5.87
C PRO A 87 4.68 -5.46 6.82
N PHE A 88 3.71 -4.81 7.44
CA PHE A 88 3.89 -3.77 8.43
C PHE A 88 2.90 -3.94 9.59
N GLY A 89 3.17 -3.32 10.73
CA GLY A 89 2.49 -3.54 12.00
C GLY A 89 3.36 -4.35 12.94
N GLU A 90 2.80 -5.37 13.61
CA GLU A 90 3.50 -6.19 14.61
C GLU A 90 4.64 -7.02 13.97
N PRO A 91 5.92 -6.73 14.26
CA PRO A 91 7.05 -7.38 13.58
C PRO A 91 7.11 -8.90 13.75
N SER A 92 6.61 -9.41 14.86
CA SER A 92 6.60 -10.87 15.14
C SER A 92 5.69 -11.65 14.19
N GLU A 93 4.76 -10.99 13.50
CA GLU A 93 3.82 -11.61 12.57
C GLU A 93 4.28 -11.56 11.11
N TRP A 94 5.30 -10.76 10.77
CA TRP A 94 5.65 -10.48 9.38
C TRP A 94 5.97 -11.71 8.53
N MET A 95 6.58 -12.73 9.13
CA MET A 95 6.93 -13.95 8.40
C MET A 95 5.68 -14.79 8.07
N ASP A 96 4.75 -14.88 9.01
CA ASP A 96 3.47 -15.55 8.81
C ASP A 96 2.60 -14.77 7.80
N ASP A 97 2.69 -13.45 7.81
CA ASP A 97 1.97 -12.57 6.90
C ASP A 97 2.39 -12.75 5.43
N LEU A 98 3.68 -12.99 5.16
CA LEU A 98 4.15 -13.31 3.80
C LEU A 98 3.44 -14.55 3.26
N THR A 99 3.32 -15.58 4.10
CA THR A 99 2.63 -16.83 3.77
C THR A 99 1.12 -16.60 3.63
N GLY A 100 0.52 -15.91 4.59
CA GLY A 100 -0.92 -15.62 4.60
C GLY A 100 -1.37 -14.77 3.42
N PHE A 101 -0.60 -13.74 3.09
CA PHE A 101 -0.88 -12.90 1.91
C PHE A 101 -0.69 -13.67 0.59
N THR A 102 0.34 -14.53 0.53
CA THR A 102 0.53 -15.40 -0.64
C THR A 102 -0.67 -16.31 -0.85
N GLN A 103 -1.16 -16.97 0.20
CA GLN A 103 -2.34 -17.81 0.14
C GLN A 103 -3.59 -17.03 -0.28
N TYR A 104 -3.78 -15.84 0.28
CA TYR A 104 -4.87 -14.92 -0.11
C TYR A 104 -4.84 -14.59 -1.61
N CYS A 105 -3.66 -14.36 -2.16
CA CYS A 105 -3.49 -14.10 -3.60
C CYS A 105 -3.84 -15.33 -4.45
N VAL A 106 -3.36 -16.52 -4.06
CA VAL A 106 -3.65 -17.77 -4.76
C VAL A 106 -5.16 -18.04 -4.84
N GLU A 107 -5.87 -17.88 -3.72
CA GLU A 107 -7.33 -18.06 -3.66
C GLU A 107 -8.11 -17.12 -4.58
N ARG A 108 -7.50 -16.00 -4.97
CA ARG A 108 -8.08 -14.98 -5.88
C ARG A 108 -7.50 -15.00 -7.28
N SER A 109 -6.71 -16.03 -7.61
CA SER A 109 -6.01 -16.14 -8.89
C SER A 109 -5.13 -14.92 -9.19
N LEU A 110 -4.51 -14.35 -8.16
CA LEU A 110 -3.54 -13.28 -8.26
C LEU A 110 -2.12 -13.82 -8.11
N SER A 111 -1.18 -13.23 -8.84
CA SER A 111 0.25 -13.52 -8.70
C SER A 111 0.89 -12.48 -7.77
N PRO A 112 1.29 -12.84 -6.54
CA PRO A 112 1.90 -11.90 -5.63
C PRO A 112 3.32 -11.53 -6.05
N VAL A 113 3.64 -10.25 -5.94
CA VAL A 113 4.99 -9.69 -6.13
C VAL A 113 5.30 -8.80 -4.94
N PHE A 114 6.28 -9.18 -4.14
CA PHE A 114 6.73 -8.39 -3.01
C PHE A 114 7.79 -7.38 -3.46
N TYR A 115 7.53 -6.11 -3.21
CA TYR A 115 8.45 -5.01 -3.51
C TYR A 115 9.07 -4.46 -2.22
N SER A 116 10.36 -4.13 -2.26
CA SER A 116 11.08 -3.50 -1.13
C SER A 116 10.96 -4.28 0.18
N VAL A 117 11.21 -5.58 0.13
CA VAL A 117 11.24 -6.44 1.31
C VAL A 117 12.62 -6.43 1.98
N HIS A 118 12.63 -6.67 3.30
CA HIS A 118 13.86 -6.81 4.06
C HIS A 118 14.65 -8.04 3.68
N ARG A 119 15.93 -8.01 4.03
CA ARG A 119 16.83 -9.14 3.79
C ARG A 119 16.29 -10.44 4.39
N GLU A 120 15.82 -10.40 5.63
CA GLU A 120 15.27 -11.58 6.31
C GLU A 120 14.02 -12.12 5.61
N GLN A 121 13.12 -11.23 5.22
CA GLN A 121 11.91 -11.58 4.47
C GLN A 121 12.25 -12.14 3.08
N ARG A 122 13.22 -11.52 2.38
CA ARG A 122 13.72 -12.02 1.11
C ARG A 122 14.32 -13.42 1.25
N ASP A 123 15.15 -13.64 2.25
CA ASP A 123 15.84 -14.90 2.45
C ASP A 123 14.82 -16.02 2.73
N ALA A 124 13.79 -15.76 3.53
CA ALA A 124 12.70 -16.70 3.76
C ALA A 124 11.86 -16.96 2.49
N LEU A 125 11.59 -15.95 1.68
CA LEU A 125 10.92 -16.13 0.40
C LEU A 125 11.76 -17.00 -0.56
N LEU A 126 13.09 -16.79 -0.59
CA LEU A 126 14.00 -17.62 -1.40
C LEU A 126 13.99 -19.09 -0.94
N GLU A 127 14.01 -19.34 0.38
CA GLU A 127 13.89 -20.70 0.93
C GLU A 127 12.54 -21.35 0.58
N ALA A 128 11.48 -20.54 0.47
CA ALA A 128 10.17 -21.00 0.01
C ALA A 128 10.06 -21.16 -1.52
N GLY A 129 11.16 -21.00 -2.26
CA GLY A 129 11.23 -21.22 -3.72
C GLY A 129 10.90 -20.00 -4.58
N TRP A 130 10.85 -18.82 -4.00
CA TRP A 130 10.69 -17.57 -4.75
C TRP A 130 11.98 -17.15 -5.43
N SER A 131 11.85 -16.29 -6.44
CA SER A 131 12.98 -15.61 -7.08
C SER A 131 13.03 -14.15 -6.63
N SER A 132 14.21 -13.57 -6.53
CA SER A 132 14.38 -12.15 -6.22
C SER A 132 15.28 -11.46 -7.23
N ILE A 133 15.01 -10.17 -7.47
CA ILE A 133 15.86 -9.29 -8.25
C ILE A 133 16.16 -8.04 -7.43
N GLU A 134 17.38 -7.57 -7.49
CA GLU A 134 17.76 -6.29 -6.90
C GLU A 134 17.41 -5.17 -7.87
N VAL A 135 16.52 -4.27 -7.45
CA VAL A 135 16.05 -3.13 -8.28
C VAL A 135 16.66 -1.80 -7.85
N GLY A 136 17.31 -1.76 -6.70
CA GLY A 136 17.95 -0.56 -6.16
C GLY A 136 18.48 -0.75 -4.75
N SER A 137 19.04 0.32 -4.21
CA SER A 137 19.55 0.38 -2.85
C SER A 137 18.89 1.55 -2.11
N GLU A 138 18.43 1.31 -0.91
CA GLU A 138 17.90 2.35 -0.03
C GLU A 138 19.04 3.00 0.76
N MET A 139 19.05 4.33 0.76
CA MET A 139 20.01 5.12 1.54
C MET A 139 19.34 5.60 2.83
N VAL A 140 19.68 4.95 3.94
CA VAL A 140 19.16 5.32 5.26
C VAL A 140 20.09 6.34 5.92
N VAL A 141 19.54 7.47 6.36
CA VAL A 141 20.27 8.53 7.03
C VAL A 141 19.69 8.71 8.44
N ASP A 142 20.54 8.58 9.47
CA ASP A 142 20.17 8.96 10.83
C ASP A 142 20.38 10.48 11.00
N PRO A 143 19.32 11.27 11.15
CA PRO A 143 19.44 12.72 11.32
C PRO A 143 19.99 13.12 12.68
N ARG A 144 19.98 12.22 13.68
CA ARG A 144 20.47 12.48 15.03
C ARG A 144 21.98 12.68 15.02
N GLY A 145 22.43 13.89 15.36
CA GLY A 145 23.85 14.24 15.35
C GLY A 145 24.45 14.47 13.96
N TRP A 146 23.64 14.43 12.88
CA TRP A 146 24.11 14.70 11.53
C TRP A 146 24.55 16.15 11.39
N LYS A 147 25.79 16.36 10.95
CA LYS A 147 26.37 17.69 10.73
C LYS A 147 26.79 17.81 9.29
N THR A 148 26.43 18.90 8.65
CA THR A 148 26.83 19.23 7.27
C THR A 148 28.18 19.94 7.20
N THR A 149 29.04 19.82 8.21
CA THR A 149 30.38 20.45 8.28
C THR A 149 31.42 19.61 7.56
N GLY A 150 32.48 20.27 7.04
CA GLY A 150 33.57 19.62 6.34
C GLY A 150 33.39 19.55 4.80
N LYS A 151 34.49 19.21 4.12
CA LYS A 151 34.55 19.20 2.64
C LYS A 151 33.60 18.19 2.02
N LYS A 152 33.39 17.03 2.66
CA LYS A 152 32.50 15.95 2.22
C LYS A 152 31.05 16.40 2.01
N TRP A 153 30.61 17.43 2.73
CA TRP A 153 29.23 17.91 2.72
C TRP A 153 29.06 19.24 1.98
N GLN A 154 30.05 19.63 1.16
CA GLN A 154 30.03 20.90 0.42
C GLN A 154 28.83 20.98 -0.53
N ASP A 155 28.56 19.89 -1.27
CA ASP A 155 27.46 19.84 -2.23
C ASP A 155 26.09 19.97 -1.54
N VAL A 156 25.95 19.32 -0.39
CA VAL A 156 24.71 19.41 0.42
C VAL A 156 24.49 20.84 0.91
N ARG A 157 25.54 21.51 1.42
CA ARG A 157 25.44 22.94 1.83
C ARG A 157 25.10 23.85 0.66
N THR A 158 25.69 23.57 -0.50
CA THR A 158 25.40 24.35 -1.73
C THR A 158 23.94 24.18 -2.14
N ALA A 159 23.42 22.95 -2.10
CA ALA A 159 22.01 22.66 -2.38
C ALA A 159 21.07 23.35 -1.38
N ILE A 160 21.37 23.30 -0.08
CA ILE A 160 20.59 23.98 0.96
C ILE A 160 20.59 25.52 0.73
N ASN A 161 21.74 26.10 0.44
CA ASN A 161 21.83 27.54 0.19
C ASN A 161 21.12 27.96 -1.10
N LYS A 162 21.10 27.10 -2.11
CA LYS A 162 20.31 27.32 -3.33
C LYS A 162 18.82 27.29 -3.03
N ALA A 163 18.33 26.26 -2.33
CA ALA A 163 16.94 26.11 -1.95
C ALA A 163 16.45 27.35 -1.16
N LYS A 164 17.24 27.82 -0.19
CA LYS A 164 16.91 29.04 0.56
C LYS A 164 16.81 30.30 -0.33
N ARG A 165 17.71 30.43 -1.30
CA ARG A 165 17.62 31.55 -2.26
C ARG A 165 16.43 31.46 -3.18
N ASP A 166 16.02 30.26 -3.54
CA ASP A 166 14.87 29.97 -4.39
C ASP A 166 13.54 30.05 -3.60
N GLY A 167 13.58 30.46 -2.31
CA GLY A 167 12.39 30.68 -1.47
C GLY A 167 11.79 29.42 -0.86
N VAL A 168 12.50 28.29 -0.89
CA VAL A 168 12.07 27.07 -0.20
C VAL A 168 12.29 27.29 1.30
N THR A 169 11.19 27.29 2.05
CA THR A 169 11.19 27.43 3.51
C THR A 169 10.72 26.13 4.15
N ASP A 170 11.36 25.76 5.25
CA ASP A 170 10.94 24.65 6.09
C ASP A 170 9.76 25.15 6.97
N VAL A 171 8.65 24.44 6.95
CA VAL A 171 7.52 24.66 7.84
C VAL A 171 7.57 23.59 8.91
N GLN A 172 8.08 23.94 10.08
CA GLN A 172 7.97 23.07 11.25
C GLN A 172 6.51 23.07 11.71
N SER A 173 5.84 21.93 11.55
CA SER A 173 4.51 21.64 12.12
C SER A 173 4.68 20.99 13.49
#